data_cefe6dd23319018e24e3de5c7748be8a
#
_entry.id   cefe6dd23319018e24e3de5c7748be8a
#
_cell.length_a   1.000
_cell.length_b   1.000
_cell.length_c   1.000
_cell.angle_alpha   90.00
_cell.angle_beta   90.00
_cell.angle_gamma   90.00
#
_symmetry.space_group_name_H-M   'P 1'
#
loop_
_entity.id
_entity.type
_entity.pdbx_description
1 polymer ?
#
loop_
_entity_poly.entity_id
_entity_poly.type
_entity_poly.pdbx_seq_one_letter_code
_entity_poly.pdbx_strand_id
1 'polypeptide(L)'
;MKRILLVAFACVVALGVSARTITVKTGIEVLKEQNFKLLEGKRVGLITNPTGVDNRLRSTIDILAEAPNVNLVALFGPEHGVRGDAHAGDYVDNQVDPATGLPVYSLHGKTRKPTPEMLKGIDVLVYDIQDIGCRSFTYISTMGLAMEAAAENDVEFVVLDRPDPLGGNKIEGPIVEEGFFSFVSQYPIPYLYGLTCGELAMLLNGEGMLDHRCNLHVVAMEGWKRGMTYEETGLEWIPSSPHIPEAKSTFFYPASGILGELGYMSIGVGYTIPFQMFAAEWIDADRFAEALNGLSLPGVIFRPIHARPFYSIGQGKTLHGVQLHVVDPAAAALSEVQFYVMQVIAELYPDRAVFAHADSSRFRMLDQVAGSDYVRKKFSERNRFEDIQSYWRKDADRFRAVAEKYYLYK
;
A
#
# COMPACT_ATOMS: atom_id res chain seq x y z
N MET A 1 -3.04 -76.17 -23.19
CA MET A 1 -2.20 -74.99 -23.35
C MET A 1 -3.12 -73.76 -23.36
N LYS A 2 -3.28 -73.08 -22.19
CA LYS A 2 -4.10 -71.87 -22.05
C LYS A 2 -3.16 -70.69 -22.11
N ARG A 3 -3.34 -69.77 -23.10
CA ARG A 3 -2.62 -68.54 -23.20
C ARG A 3 -3.36 -67.53 -22.34
N ILE A 4 -2.69 -66.98 -21.33
CA ILE A 4 -3.15 -65.90 -20.50
C ILE A 4 -2.71 -64.61 -21.19
N LEU A 5 -3.68 -63.79 -21.62
CA LEU A 5 -3.46 -62.39 -22.13
C LEU A 5 -3.37 -61.48 -20.95
N LEU A 6 -2.20 -60.90 -20.70
CA LEU A 6 -2.03 -59.81 -19.74
C LEU A 6 -2.37 -58.48 -20.44
N VAL A 7 -3.47 -57.87 -20.05
CA VAL A 7 -3.80 -56.49 -20.47
C VAL A 7 -3.20 -55.54 -19.44
N ALA A 8 -2.13 -54.83 -19.81
CA ALA A 8 -1.56 -53.77 -19.00
C ALA A 8 -2.42 -52.49 -19.18
N PHE A 9 -3.13 -52.10 -18.12
CA PHE A 9 -3.87 -50.84 -18.05
C PHE A 9 -2.89 -49.75 -17.62
N ALA A 10 -2.40 -48.93 -18.57
CA ALA A 10 -1.59 -47.78 -18.28
C ALA A 10 -2.51 -46.63 -17.83
N CYS A 11 -2.61 -46.40 -16.52
CA CYS A 11 -3.18 -45.16 -15.98
C CYS A 11 -2.24 -44.00 -16.26
N VAL A 12 -2.53 -43.23 -17.29
CA VAL A 12 -1.92 -41.90 -17.49
C VAL A 12 -2.57 -40.96 -16.49
N VAL A 13 -1.93 -40.75 -15.35
CA VAL A 13 -2.27 -39.67 -14.43
C VAL A 13 -1.78 -38.38 -15.09
N ALA A 14 -2.67 -37.67 -15.80
CA ALA A 14 -2.43 -36.33 -16.22
C ALA A 14 -2.38 -35.46 -14.94
N LEU A 15 -1.19 -35.19 -14.44
CA LEU A 15 -0.94 -34.11 -13.49
C LEU A 15 -1.26 -32.80 -14.21
N GLY A 16 -2.52 -32.38 -14.11
CA GLY A 16 -2.92 -31.06 -14.50
C GLY A 16 -2.18 -30.05 -13.62
N VAL A 17 -1.08 -29.51 -14.11
CA VAL A 17 -0.53 -28.27 -13.57
C VAL A 17 -1.62 -27.25 -13.82
N SER A 18 -2.39 -26.92 -12.78
CA SER A 18 -3.33 -25.80 -12.82
C SER A 18 -2.48 -24.55 -12.97
N ALA A 19 -2.25 -24.12 -14.18
CA ALA A 19 -1.64 -22.82 -14.44
C ALA A 19 -2.58 -21.78 -13.84
N ARG A 20 -2.06 -20.95 -12.95
CA ARG A 20 -2.81 -19.81 -12.40
C ARG A 20 -3.31 -18.97 -13.58
N THR A 21 -4.62 -18.82 -13.70
CA THR A 21 -5.21 -18.04 -14.79
C THR A 21 -5.15 -16.58 -14.37
N ILE A 22 -4.39 -15.77 -15.10
CA ILE A 22 -4.41 -14.33 -14.95
C ILE A 22 -5.75 -13.84 -15.49
N THR A 23 -6.54 -13.20 -14.62
CA THR A 23 -7.88 -12.72 -14.96
C THR A 23 -7.92 -11.21 -15.15
N VAL A 24 -6.90 -10.50 -14.66
CA VAL A 24 -6.81 -9.04 -14.71
C VAL A 24 -5.67 -8.64 -15.64
N LYS A 25 -5.96 -7.71 -16.54
CA LYS A 25 -4.95 -6.97 -17.30
C LYS A 25 -4.77 -5.61 -16.63
N THR A 26 -3.56 -5.32 -16.19
CA THR A 26 -3.20 -4.02 -15.62
C THR A 26 -3.14 -2.93 -16.71
N GLY A 27 -3.10 -1.66 -16.30
CA GLY A 27 -3.03 -0.53 -17.24
C GLY A 27 -1.91 -0.64 -18.27
N ILE A 28 -0.72 -1.18 -17.89
CA ILE A 28 0.37 -1.39 -18.85
C ILE A 28 0.00 -2.44 -19.91
N GLU A 29 -0.72 -3.51 -19.56
CA GLU A 29 -1.15 -4.51 -20.53
C GLU A 29 -2.16 -3.91 -21.52
N VAL A 30 -3.11 -3.14 -21.02
CA VAL A 30 -4.11 -2.47 -21.86
C VAL A 30 -3.44 -1.45 -22.80
N LEU A 31 -2.48 -0.67 -22.29
CA LEU A 31 -1.72 0.28 -23.10
C LEU A 31 -0.91 -0.41 -24.22
N LYS A 32 -0.31 -1.59 -23.92
CA LYS A 32 0.37 -2.43 -24.93
C LYS A 32 -0.57 -2.89 -26.03
N GLU A 33 -1.76 -3.39 -25.66
CA GLU A 33 -2.77 -3.83 -26.62
C GLU A 33 -3.28 -2.69 -27.52
N GLN A 34 -3.27 -1.46 -27.02
CA GLN A 34 -3.56 -0.24 -27.76
C GLN A 34 -2.35 0.27 -28.57
N ASN A 35 -1.26 -0.51 -28.63
CA ASN A 35 -0.03 -0.15 -29.33
C ASN A 35 0.53 1.21 -28.88
N PHE A 36 0.43 1.52 -27.58
CA PHE A 36 0.93 2.75 -26.95
C PHE A 36 0.42 4.05 -27.60
N LYS A 37 -0.72 4.03 -28.28
CA LYS A 37 -1.25 5.16 -29.05
C LYS A 37 -1.36 6.46 -28.24
N LEU A 38 -1.66 6.34 -26.93
CA LEU A 38 -1.77 7.49 -26.03
C LEU A 38 -0.43 8.24 -25.85
N LEU A 39 0.70 7.56 -26.06
CA LEU A 39 2.05 8.10 -25.89
C LEU A 39 2.76 8.44 -27.21
N GLU A 40 2.12 8.13 -28.35
CA GLU A 40 2.74 8.29 -29.67
C GLU A 40 3.07 9.76 -29.96
N GLY A 41 4.31 10.01 -30.40
CA GLY A 41 4.81 11.35 -30.72
C GLY A 41 5.14 12.23 -29.53
N LYS A 42 4.97 11.75 -28.29
CA LYS A 42 5.24 12.50 -27.05
C LYS A 42 6.57 12.09 -26.41
N ARG A 43 7.22 13.03 -25.74
CA ARG A 43 8.37 12.76 -24.87
C ARG A 43 7.82 12.34 -23.49
N VAL A 44 8.11 11.11 -23.10
CA VAL A 44 7.51 10.42 -21.96
C VAL A 44 8.45 10.45 -20.76
N GLY A 45 7.99 10.93 -19.60
CA GLY A 45 8.58 10.66 -18.29
C GLY A 45 7.81 9.53 -17.61
N LEU A 46 8.48 8.59 -16.94
CA LEU A 46 7.85 7.48 -16.23
C LEU A 46 8.14 7.54 -14.74
N ILE A 47 7.10 7.64 -13.93
CA ILE A 47 7.14 7.49 -12.48
C ILE A 47 6.83 6.02 -12.16
N THR A 48 7.81 5.29 -11.63
CA THR A 48 7.65 3.86 -11.36
C THR A 48 8.61 3.37 -10.28
N ASN A 49 8.38 2.12 -9.85
CA ASN A 49 9.25 1.36 -8.97
C ASN A 49 9.23 -0.13 -9.42
N PRO A 50 9.83 -1.08 -8.69
CA PRO A 50 9.86 -2.50 -9.08
C PRO A 50 8.49 -3.14 -9.34
N THR A 51 7.40 -2.56 -8.82
CA THR A 51 6.04 -3.08 -9.01
C THR A 51 5.46 -2.75 -10.40
N GLY A 52 6.07 -1.81 -11.12
CA GLY A 52 5.70 -1.47 -12.50
C GLY A 52 6.13 -2.58 -13.46
N VAL A 53 5.33 -3.65 -13.55
CA VAL A 53 5.58 -4.80 -14.42
C VAL A 53 4.31 -5.23 -15.15
N ASP A 54 4.50 -5.92 -16.28
CA ASP A 54 3.42 -6.62 -16.99
C ASP A 54 3.16 -8.03 -16.40
N ASN A 55 2.19 -8.75 -16.98
CA ASN A 55 1.81 -10.11 -16.56
C ASN A 55 2.92 -11.17 -16.75
N ARG A 56 4.02 -10.81 -17.42
CA ARG A 56 5.22 -11.63 -17.60
C ARG A 56 6.39 -11.14 -16.76
N LEU A 57 6.13 -10.23 -15.82
CA LEU A 57 7.09 -9.61 -14.92
C LEU A 57 8.16 -8.78 -15.66
N ARG A 58 7.88 -8.33 -16.89
CA ARG A 58 8.73 -7.36 -17.57
C ARG A 58 8.48 -5.97 -17.00
N SER A 59 9.57 -5.27 -16.71
CA SER A 59 9.50 -3.88 -16.22
C SER A 59 8.82 -2.96 -17.24
N THR A 60 7.93 -2.10 -16.75
CA THR A 60 7.34 -1.02 -17.54
C THR A 60 8.41 -0.09 -18.14
N ILE A 61 9.54 0.10 -17.43
CA ILE A 61 10.70 0.84 -17.96
C ILE A 61 11.16 0.21 -19.28
N ASP A 62 11.44 -1.09 -19.27
CA ASP A 62 11.97 -1.80 -20.42
C ASP A 62 10.95 -1.90 -21.56
N ILE A 63 9.67 -2.10 -21.20
CA ILE A 63 8.55 -2.15 -22.16
C ILE A 63 8.45 -0.82 -22.91
N LEU A 64 8.47 0.32 -22.22
CA LEU A 64 8.34 1.63 -22.87
C LEU A 64 9.62 2.03 -23.60
N ALA A 65 10.80 1.67 -23.10
CA ALA A 65 12.08 1.96 -23.75
C ALA A 65 12.25 1.20 -25.08
N GLU A 66 11.73 -0.02 -25.18
CA GLU A 66 11.83 -0.85 -26.39
C GLU A 66 10.69 -0.60 -27.39
N ALA A 67 9.60 0.07 -26.99
CA ALA A 67 8.46 0.34 -27.87
C ALA A 67 8.84 1.35 -28.98
N PRO A 68 8.74 0.99 -30.28
CA PRO A 68 9.29 1.81 -31.36
C PRO A 68 8.59 3.15 -31.56
N ASN A 69 7.37 3.30 -31.04
CA ASN A 69 6.57 4.52 -31.14
C ASN A 69 6.47 5.29 -29.80
N VAL A 70 7.26 4.91 -28.78
CA VAL A 70 7.36 5.61 -27.50
C VAL A 70 8.74 6.26 -27.38
N ASN A 71 8.77 7.52 -27.02
CA ASN A 71 10.00 8.25 -26.74
C ASN A 71 10.15 8.46 -25.22
N LEU A 72 10.61 7.43 -24.51
CA LEU A 72 10.89 7.51 -23.08
C LEU A 72 12.17 8.33 -22.86
N VAL A 73 12.11 9.43 -22.11
CA VAL A 73 13.21 10.40 -21.95
C VAL A 73 13.71 10.56 -20.52
N ALA A 74 12.91 10.17 -19.51
CA ALA A 74 13.30 10.28 -18.10
C ALA A 74 12.52 9.28 -17.23
N LEU A 75 13.14 8.90 -16.10
CA LEU A 75 12.56 8.07 -15.06
C LEU A 75 12.46 8.87 -13.76
N PHE A 76 11.42 8.60 -12.97
CA PHE A 76 11.18 9.23 -11.68
C PHE A 76 10.96 8.14 -10.63
N GLY A 77 11.81 8.08 -9.61
CA GLY A 77 11.75 7.11 -8.53
C GLY A 77 11.08 7.68 -7.29
N PRO A 78 10.00 7.04 -6.77
CA PRO A 78 9.51 7.32 -5.44
C PRO A 78 10.48 6.77 -4.38
N GLU A 79 10.04 6.70 -3.13
CA GLU A 79 10.75 5.96 -2.08
C GLU A 79 11.14 4.57 -2.58
N HIS A 80 12.33 4.10 -2.26
CA HIS A 80 12.98 2.86 -2.71
C HIS A 80 13.53 2.87 -4.16
N GLY A 81 13.38 3.96 -4.92
CA GLY A 81 13.95 4.08 -6.27
C GLY A 81 13.22 3.32 -7.36
N VAL A 82 13.62 3.52 -8.62
CA VAL A 82 12.95 2.92 -9.79
C VAL A 82 13.23 1.41 -9.94
N ARG A 83 14.35 0.91 -9.42
CA ARG A 83 14.76 -0.51 -9.48
C ARG A 83 14.71 -1.21 -8.10
N GLY A 84 14.36 -0.48 -7.00
CA GLY A 84 14.15 -1.05 -5.67
C GLY A 84 15.42 -1.32 -4.86
N ASP A 85 16.51 -0.67 -5.17
CA ASP A 85 17.82 -0.84 -4.56
C ASP A 85 18.08 0.08 -3.34
N ALA A 86 17.15 0.99 -3.02
CA ALA A 86 17.24 1.89 -1.87
C ALA A 86 16.41 1.40 -0.67
N HIS A 87 16.99 1.45 0.54
CA HIS A 87 16.28 1.16 1.78
C HIS A 87 15.29 2.27 2.14
N ALA A 88 14.32 1.95 3.02
CA ALA A 88 13.36 2.93 3.53
C ALA A 88 14.09 4.09 4.20
N GLY A 89 13.79 5.33 3.75
CA GLY A 89 14.41 6.54 4.28
C GLY A 89 15.78 6.88 3.71
N ASP A 90 16.36 6.04 2.85
CA ASP A 90 17.63 6.34 2.19
C ASP A 90 17.47 7.50 1.21
N TYR A 91 18.52 8.34 1.16
CA TYR A 91 18.61 9.41 0.18
C TYR A 91 19.07 8.85 -1.17
N VAL A 92 18.23 8.99 -2.19
CA VAL A 92 18.56 8.58 -3.57
C VAL A 92 18.88 9.84 -4.37
N ASP A 93 20.13 10.00 -4.78
CA ASP A 93 20.54 11.09 -5.69
C ASP A 93 20.04 10.81 -7.12
N ASN A 94 20.04 11.87 -7.95
CA ASN A 94 19.79 11.72 -9.38
C ASN A 94 20.87 10.84 -10.01
N GLN A 95 20.44 9.85 -10.75
CA GLN A 95 21.28 8.80 -11.33
C GLN A 95 20.98 8.63 -12.82
N VAL A 96 21.71 7.73 -13.46
CA VAL A 96 21.41 7.26 -14.81
C VAL A 96 21.06 5.78 -14.70
N ASP A 97 19.90 5.37 -15.23
CA ASP A 97 19.53 3.96 -15.27
C ASP A 97 20.50 3.18 -16.16
N PRO A 98 21.21 2.17 -15.63
CA PRO A 98 22.28 1.50 -16.38
C PRO A 98 21.77 0.69 -17.57
N ALA A 99 20.50 0.30 -17.58
CA ALA A 99 19.91 -0.51 -18.64
C ALA A 99 19.48 0.35 -19.84
N THR A 100 18.92 1.53 -19.59
CA THR A 100 18.36 2.40 -20.63
C THR A 100 19.23 3.62 -20.93
N GLY A 101 20.16 3.99 -20.04
CA GLY A 101 20.94 5.22 -20.14
C GLY A 101 20.14 6.49 -19.84
N LEU A 102 18.89 6.37 -19.36
CA LEU A 102 18.01 7.51 -19.09
C LEU A 102 18.33 8.15 -17.72
N PRO A 103 18.12 9.47 -17.58
CA PRO A 103 18.21 10.13 -16.30
C PRO A 103 17.12 9.63 -15.35
N VAL A 104 17.48 9.41 -14.08
CA VAL A 104 16.59 9.02 -13.00
C VAL A 104 16.53 10.17 -11.98
N TYR A 105 15.37 10.71 -11.76
CA TYR A 105 15.11 11.74 -10.76
C TYR A 105 14.46 11.14 -9.52
N SER A 106 14.99 11.48 -8.33
CA SER A 106 14.39 11.04 -7.06
C SER A 106 13.24 11.96 -6.65
N LEU A 107 12.09 11.36 -6.34
CA LEU A 107 10.93 12.01 -5.73
C LEU A 107 10.81 11.66 -4.24
N HIS A 108 11.93 11.31 -3.58
CA HIS A 108 11.99 11.03 -2.16
C HIS A 108 13.05 11.89 -1.47
N GLY A 109 12.85 12.20 -0.20
CA GLY A 109 13.77 13.02 0.58
C GLY A 109 13.56 14.52 0.39
N LYS A 110 14.54 15.22 -0.19
CA LYS A 110 14.49 16.68 -0.36
C LYS A 110 13.48 17.14 -1.40
N THR A 111 13.34 16.37 -2.47
CA THR A 111 12.43 16.68 -3.59
C THR A 111 11.34 15.63 -3.64
N ARG A 112 10.10 16.03 -3.36
CA ARG A 112 8.93 15.14 -3.37
C ARG A 112 7.97 15.45 -4.53
N LYS A 113 8.05 16.67 -5.07
CA LYS A 113 7.29 17.16 -6.22
C LYS A 113 8.27 17.38 -7.37
N PRO A 114 8.03 16.86 -8.60
CA PRO A 114 8.89 17.15 -9.74
C PRO A 114 9.07 18.65 -9.93
N THR A 115 10.31 19.08 -10.15
CA THR A 115 10.60 20.49 -10.44
C THR A 115 10.41 20.84 -11.91
N PRO A 116 10.23 22.11 -12.29
CA PRO A 116 10.15 22.51 -13.70
C PRO A 116 11.34 22.05 -14.54
N GLU A 117 12.56 22.01 -13.93
CA GLU A 117 13.77 21.56 -14.60
C GLU A 117 13.73 20.06 -14.91
N MET A 118 13.17 19.24 -14.00
CA MET A 118 12.99 17.81 -14.21
C MET A 118 11.94 17.53 -15.29
N LEU A 119 10.94 18.40 -15.42
CA LEU A 119 9.87 18.27 -16.42
C LEU A 119 10.22 18.89 -17.78
N LYS A 120 11.35 19.60 -17.87
CA LYS A 120 11.74 20.25 -19.10
C LYS A 120 11.90 19.26 -20.25
N GLY A 121 11.10 19.43 -21.28
CA GLY A 121 11.13 18.56 -22.45
C GLY A 121 10.34 17.26 -22.28
N ILE A 122 9.45 17.17 -21.28
CA ILE A 122 8.48 16.08 -21.12
C ILE A 122 7.11 16.61 -21.57
N ASP A 123 6.40 15.85 -22.38
CA ASP A 123 5.05 16.15 -22.86
C ASP A 123 4.00 15.41 -22.02
N VAL A 124 4.37 14.23 -21.50
CA VAL A 124 3.49 13.39 -20.69
C VAL A 124 4.26 12.69 -19.57
N LEU A 125 3.73 12.72 -18.35
CA LEU A 125 4.16 11.89 -17.22
C LEU A 125 3.26 10.67 -17.11
N VAL A 126 3.85 9.48 -17.07
CA VAL A 126 3.16 8.21 -16.85
C VAL A 126 3.45 7.75 -15.43
N TYR A 127 2.44 7.32 -14.70
CA TYR A 127 2.54 6.73 -13.37
C TYR A 127 2.15 5.25 -13.41
N ASP A 128 3.04 4.36 -12.97
CA ASP A 128 2.82 2.92 -12.91
C ASP A 128 3.44 2.32 -11.65
N ILE A 129 2.68 2.29 -10.56
CA ILE A 129 3.10 1.77 -9.24
C ILE A 129 1.93 1.03 -8.60
N GLN A 130 2.20 -0.14 -7.99
CA GLN A 130 1.26 -0.87 -7.15
C GLN A 130 1.20 -0.23 -5.75
N ASP A 131 0.08 0.38 -5.44
CA ASP A 131 -0.23 0.87 -4.09
C ASP A 131 -0.83 -0.24 -3.21
N ILE A 132 -1.01 0.05 -1.91
CA ILE A 132 -1.57 -0.89 -0.94
C ILE A 132 -2.93 -0.48 -0.36
N GLY A 133 -3.54 0.60 -0.85
CA GLY A 133 -4.87 1.07 -0.41
C GLY A 133 -4.89 1.77 0.95
N CYS A 134 -3.73 2.17 1.49
CA CYS A 134 -3.58 2.84 2.78
C CYS A 134 -2.93 4.21 2.62
N ARG A 135 -3.58 5.27 3.15
CA ARG A 135 -3.16 6.68 2.99
C ARG A 135 -1.72 6.95 3.38
N SER A 136 -1.24 6.33 4.45
CA SER A 136 0.12 6.55 4.94
C SER A 136 1.22 5.84 4.13
N PHE A 137 0.84 5.02 3.15
CA PHE A 137 1.76 4.44 2.18
C PHE A 137 1.96 5.43 1.04
N THR A 138 3.11 6.09 0.99
CA THR A 138 3.31 7.42 0.38
C THR A 138 3.30 7.49 -1.15
N TYR A 139 3.12 6.39 -1.86
CA TYR A 139 3.11 6.41 -3.33
C TYR A 139 1.97 7.23 -3.92
N ILE A 140 0.80 7.25 -3.27
CA ILE A 140 -0.31 8.12 -3.67
C ILE A 140 0.00 9.60 -3.44
N SER A 141 0.80 9.93 -2.42
CA SER A 141 1.27 11.30 -2.19
C SER A 141 2.24 11.74 -3.31
N THR A 142 3.15 10.85 -3.71
CA THR A 142 4.02 11.07 -4.87
C THR A 142 3.20 11.28 -6.15
N MET A 143 2.16 10.44 -6.38
CA MET A 143 1.27 10.57 -7.53
C MET A 143 0.59 11.94 -7.58
N GLY A 144 -0.06 12.35 -6.51
CA GLY A 144 -0.79 13.61 -6.49
C GLY A 144 0.13 14.83 -6.62
N LEU A 145 1.30 14.85 -5.94
CA LEU A 145 2.30 15.91 -6.11
C LEU A 145 2.86 15.97 -7.54
N ALA A 146 3.00 14.81 -8.20
CA ALA A 146 3.41 14.78 -9.59
C ALA A 146 2.30 15.25 -10.55
N MET A 147 1.02 15.00 -10.23
CA MET A 147 -0.13 15.57 -10.95
C MET A 147 -0.18 17.08 -10.84
N GLU A 148 0.09 17.64 -9.65
CA GLU A 148 0.20 19.08 -9.46
C GLU A 148 1.33 19.68 -10.29
N ALA A 149 2.54 19.07 -10.22
CA ALA A 149 3.68 19.49 -11.01
C ALA A 149 3.39 19.46 -12.52
N ALA A 150 2.72 18.40 -12.99
CA ALA A 150 2.31 18.27 -14.39
C ALA A 150 1.35 19.40 -14.80
N ALA A 151 0.34 19.69 -13.96
CA ALA A 151 -0.61 20.77 -14.22
C ALA A 151 0.06 22.16 -14.25
N GLU A 152 1.02 22.42 -13.37
CA GLU A 152 1.78 23.69 -13.32
C GLU A 152 2.70 23.91 -14.53
N ASN A 153 3.06 22.83 -15.24
CA ASN A 153 4.01 22.86 -16.35
C ASN A 153 3.40 22.45 -17.69
N ASP A 154 2.07 22.41 -17.82
CA ASP A 154 1.33 22.01 -19.02
C ASP A 154 1.72 20.63 -19.55
N VAL A 155 2.05 19.69 -18.64
CA VAL A 155 2.38 18.30 -18.93
C VAL A 155 1.13 17.44 -18.74
N GLU A 156 0.85 16.53 -19.69
CA GLU A 156 -0.21 15.54 -19.53
C GLU A 156 0.17 14.52 -18.44
N PHE A 157 -0.82 13.95 -17.75
CA PHE A 157 -0.59 12.91 -16.76
C PHE A 157 -1.38 11.63 -17.08
N VAL A 158 -0.71 10.50 -17.09
CA VAL A 158 -1.31 9.20 -17.40
C VAL A 158 -1.11 8.26 -16.22
N VAL A 159 -2.18 7.69 -15.68
CA VAL A 159 -2.12 6.61 -14.69
C VAL A 159 -2.37 5.28 -15.38
N LEU A 160 -1.42 4.36 -15.29
CA LEU A 160 -1.59 2.95 -15.66
C LEU A 160 -2.13 2.22 -14.43
N ASP A 161 -3.44 1.94 -14.42
CA ASP A 161 -4.12 1.51 -13.20
C ASP A 161 -3.78 0.08 -12.79
N ARG A 162 -3.80 -0.18 -11.47
CA ARG A 162 -3.50 -1.44 -10.81
C ARG A 162 -4.53 -1.76 -9.74
N PRO A 163 -4.72 -3.07 -9.38
CA PRO A 163 -5.69 -3.47 -8.36
C PRO A 163 -5.44 -2.80 -7.01
N ASP A 164 -6.53 -2.43 -6.32
CA ASP A 164 -6.45 -2.21 -4.87
C ASP A 164 -6.37 -3.58 -4.18
N PRO A 165 -5.26 -3.92 -3.50
CA PRO A 165 -5.10 -5.24 -2.89
C PRO A 165 -6.02 -5.47 -1.68
N LEU A 166 -6.61 -4.40 -1.13
CA LEU A 166 -7.62 -4.48 -0.08
C LEU A 166 -9.04 -4.73 -0.64
N GLY A 167 -9.21 -4.74 -1.98
CA GLY A 167 -10.45 -5.08 -2.65
C GLY A 167 -11.40 -3.93 -2.96
N GLY A 168 -10.96 -2.67 -2.89
CA GLY A 168 -11.73 -1.49 -3.36
C GLY A 168 -13.03 -1.16 -2.61
N ASN A 169 -13.41 -1.95 -1.61
CA ASN A 169 -14.62 -1.73 -0.79
C ASN A 169 -14.31 -1.22 0.62
N LYS A 170 -13.05 -1.32 1.07
CA LYS A 170 -12.66 -0.93 2.42
C LYS A 170 -12.41 0.57 2.51
N ILE A 171 -13.26 1.23 3.29
CA ILE A 171 -13.11 2.64 3.65
C ILE A 171 -13.14 2.71 5.16
N GLU A 172 -12.00 3.05 5.79
CA GLU A 172 -11.83 3.06 7.23
C GLU A 172 -11.00 4.28 7.68
N GLY A 173 -11.29 4.76 8.87
CA GLY A 173 -10.61 5.89 9.47
C GLY A 173 -11.13 7.25 9.02
N PRO A 174 -10.77 8.32 9.74
CA PRO A 174 -11.21 9.68 9.44
C PRO A 174 -10.48 10.27 8.23
N ILE A 175 -11.10 11.24 7.58
CA ILE A 175 -10.46 12.17 6.67
C ILE A 175 -9.45 13.02 7.44
N VAL A 176 -8.33 13.37 6.79
CA VAL A 176 -7.30 14.23 7.38
C VAL A 176 -7.86 15.61 7.69
N GLU A 177 -7.64 16.07 8.91
CA GLU A 177 -8.06 17.40 9.36
C GLU A 177 -7.00 18.47 9.07
N GLU A 178 -7.42 19.72 8.99
CA GLU A 178 -6.52 20.85 8.81
C GLU A 178 -5.45 20.87 9.91
N GLY A 179 -4.20 21.18 9.53
CA GLY A 179 -3.04 21.17 10.42
C GLY A 179 -2.35 19.80 10.56
N PHE A 180 -2.92 18.72 10.00
CA PHE A 180 -2.33 17.37 10.03
C PHE A 180 -1.88 16.87 8.65
N PHE A 181 -2.06 17.67 7.60
CA PHE A 181 -1.54 17.34 6.28
C PHE A 181 -0.01 17.19 6.31
N SER A 182 0.46 16.15 5.64
CA SER A 182 1.88 15.82 5.54
C SER A 182 2.08 14.79 4.41
N PHE A 183 3.31 14.44 4.11
CA PHE A 183 3.57 13.45 3.07
C PHE A 183 2.94 12.07 3.33
N VAL A 184 2.77 11.67 4.61
CA VAL A 184 2.04 10.45 5.00
C VAL A 184 0.52 10.63 5.06
N SER A 185 0.02 11.83 4.82
CA SER A 185 -1.40 12.20 4.82
C SER A 185 -1.59 13.45 3.96
N GLN A 186 -1.23 13.35 2.68
CA GLN A 186 -1.14 14.48 1.76
C GLN A 186 -2.52 15.05 1.38
N TYR A 187 -3.55 14.21 1.30
CA TYR A 187 -4.86 14.58 0.80
C TYR A 187 -5.97 14.27 1.81
N PRO A 188 -7.11 15.01 1.76
CA PRO A 188 -8.24 14.83 2.66
C PRO A 188 -9.06 13.57 2.31
N ILE A 189 -8.45 12.41 2.49
CA ILE A 189 -9.05 11.09 2.26
C ILE A 189 -8.99 10.24 3.55
N PRO A 190 -9.83 9.19 3.71
CA PRO A 190 -9.77 8.26 4.83
C PRO A 190 -8.45 7.51 4.92
N TYR A 191 -8.20 6.87 6.06
CA TYR A 191 -6.99 6.07 6.26
C TYR A 191 -6.91 4.88 5.29
N LEU A 192 -8.01 4.13 5.11
CA LEU A 192 -8.23 3.23 3.97
C LEU A 192 -9.28 3.89 3.06
N TYR A 193 -8.98 4.04 1.81
CA TYR A 193 -9.80 4.87 0.91
C TYR A 193 -10.57 4.08 -0.16
N GLY A 194 -10.29 2.76 -0.35
CA GLY A 194 -11.07 1.86 -1.20
C GLY A 194 -11.14 2.25 -2.67
N LEU A 195 -10.07 2.77 -3.21
CA LEU A 195 -9.93 3.18 -4.61
C LEU A 195 -8.64 2.64 -5.21
N THR A 196 -8.64 2.32 -6.50
CA THR A 196 -7.40 2.13 -7.25
C THR A 196 -6.66 3.45 -7.42
N CYS A 197 -5.38 3.42 -7.81
CA CYS A 197 -4.63 4.65 -8.10
C CYS A 197 -5.30 5.50 -9.18
N GLY A 198 -5.85 4.88 -10.22
CA GLY A 198 -6.57 5.58 -11.29
C GLY A 198 -7.83 6.26 -10.78
N GLU A 199 -8.65 5.56 -10.00
CA GLU A 199 -9.85 6.13 -9.39
C GLU A 199 -9.51 7.25 -8.40
N LEU A 200 -8.46 7.07 -7.59
CA LEU A 200 -7.99 8.10 -6.66
C LEU A 200 -7.49 9.34 -7.41
N ALA A 201 -6.70 9.17 -8.47
CA ALA A 201 -6.25 10.30 -9.30
C ALA A 201 -7.44 11.09 -9.88
N MET A 202 -8.46 10.39 -10.37
CA MET A 202 -9.69 11.04 -10.86
C MET A 202 -10.42 11.79 -9.75
N LEU A 203 -10.52 11.22 -8.53
CA LEU A 203 -11.14 11.86 -7.38
C LEU A 203 -10.36 13.12 -6.96
N LEU A 204 -9.05 13.03 -6.78
CA LEU A 204 -8.20 14.18 -6.41
C LEU A 204 -8.37 15.35 -7.40
N ASN A 205 -8.36 15.02 -8.69
CA ASN A 205 -8.51 15.99 -9.77
C ASN A 205 -9.93 16.57 -9.87
N GLY A 206 -10.95 15.71 -9.68
CA GLY A 206 -12.36 16.06 -9.87
C GLY A 206 -12.97 16.83 -8.70
N GLU A 207 -12.57 16.52 -7.47
CA GLU A 207 -13.05 17.17 -6.25
C GLU A 207 -12.20 18.42 -5.86
N GLY A 208 -11.22 18.80 -6.71
CA GLY A 208 -10.38 19.98 -6.47
C GLY A 208 -9.46 19.84 -5.26
N MET A 209 -8.94 18.64 -5.01
CA MET A 209 -7.99 18.36 -3.94
C MET A 209 -6.53 18.65 -4.36
N LEU A 210 -6.31 19.00 -5.62
CA LEU A 210 -5.05 19.47 -6.18
C LEU A 210 -5.10 21.00 -6.33
N ASP A 211 -3.97 21.69 -6.22
CA ASP A 211 -3.89 23.14 -6.40
C ASP A 211 -4.29 23.57 -7.83
N HIS A 212 -3.99 22.74 -8.82
CA HIS A 212 -4.33 22.96 -10.22
C HIS A 212 -4.92 21.69 -10.84
N ARG A 213 -5.93 21.89 -11.69
CA ARG A 213 -6.55 20.77 -12.43
C ARG A 213 -5.57 20.21 -13.46
N CYS A 214 -5.28 18.91 -13.33
CA CYS A 214 -4.37 18.18 -14.20
C CYS A 214 -5.09 17.69 -15.49
N ASN A 215 -4.40 17.70 -16.63
CA ASN A 215 -4.83 17.00 -17.84
C ASN A 215 -4.57 15.49 -17.65
N LEU A 216 -5.54 14.81 -17.04
CA LEU A 216 -5.44 13.43 -16.57
C LEU A 216 -6.07 12.45 -17.53
N HIS A 217 -5.33 11.36 -17.84
CA HIS A 217 -5.85 10.16 -18.50
C HIS A 217 -5.61 8.95 -17.59
N VAL A 218 -6.60 8.06 -17.47
CA VAL A 218 -6.46 6.79 -16.76
C VAL A 218 -6.61 5.66 -17.76
N VAL A 219 -5.59 4.82 -17.88
CA VAL A 219 -5.65 3.56 -18.61
C VAL A 219 -6.18 2.51 -17.62
N ALA A 220 -7.49 2.28 -17.68
CA ALA A 220 -8.19 1.37 -16.80
C ALA A 220 -7.75 -0.09 -17.02
N MET A 221 -7.82 -0.88 -15.97
CA MET A 221 -7.65 -2.33 -16.02
C MET A 221 -8.80 -3.00 -16.76
N GLU A 222 -8.55 -4.19 -17.27
CA GLU A 222 -9.60 -5.10 -17.71
C GLU A 222 -9.70 -6.30 -16.79
N GLY A 223 -10.93 -6.73 -16.47
CA GLY A 223 -11.23 -7.93 -15.70
C GLY A 223 -11.19 -7.76 -14.17
N TRP A 224 -10.67 -6.68 -13.62
CA TRP A 224 -10.72 -6.42 -12.18
C TRP A 224 -12.12 -6.00 -11.75
N LYS A 225 -12.54 -6.55 -10.59
CA LYS A 225 -13.80 -6.20 -9.92
C LYS A 225 -13.52 -5.76 -8.50
N ARG A 226 -14.30 -4.83 -8.01
CA ARG A 226 -14.12 -4.16 -6.72
C ARG A 226 -14.06 -5.09 -5.50
N GLY A 227 -14.67 -6.24 -5.53
CA GLY A 227 -14.62 -7.22 -4.44
C GLY A 227 -13.48 -8.23 -4.50
N MET A 228 -12.65 -8.20 -5.55
CA MET A 228 -11.57 -9.18 -5.72
C MET A 228 -10.46 -8.99 -4.68
N THR A 229 -9.99 -10.09 -4.11
CA THR A 229 -8.68 -10.14 -3.45
C THR A 229 -7.56 -10.07 -4.49
N TYR A 230 -6.34 -9.74 -4.06
CA TYR A 230 -5.21 -9.69 -5.00
C TYR A 230 -4.92 -11.07 -5.63
N GLU A 231 -5.06 -12.14 -4.87
CA GLU A 231 -4.88 -13.51 -5.35
C GLU A 231 -5.86 -13.90 -6.47
N GLU A 232 -7.11 -13.40 -6.41
CA GLU A 232 -8.11 -13.66 -7.44
C GLU A 232 -7.82 -12.97 -8.78
N THR A 233 -6.97 -11.95 -8.78
CA THR A 233 -6.52 -11.29 -10.01
C THR A 233 -5.65 -12.20 -10.89
N GLY A 234 -5.01 -13.19 -10.29
CA GLY A 234 -4.01 -14.03 -10.95
C GLY A 234 -2.65 -13.36 -11.15
N LEU A 235 -2.49 -12.11 -10.73
CA LEU A 235 -1.21 -11.38 -10.83
C LEU A 235 -0.21 -11.89 -9.76
N GLU A 236 1.08 -11.84 -10.08
CA GLU A 236 2.13 -12.07 -9.11
C GLU A 236 2.39 -10.80 -8.30
N TRP A 237 2.58 -10.97 -6.98
CA TRP A 237 2.94 -9.88 -6.11
C TRP A 237 4.42 -9.54 -6.25
N ILE A 238 4.70 -8.28 -6.53
CA ILE A 238 6.06 -7.74 -6.43
C ILE A 238 6.13 -6.91 -5.15
N PRO A 239 7.12 -7.14 -4.27
CA PRO A 239 7.26 -6.37 -3.05
C PRO A 239 7.22 -4.87 -3.34
N SER A 240 6.19 -4.18 -2.84
CA SER A 240 6.02 -2.74 -3.05
C SER A 240 6.96 -1.91 -2.17
N SER A 241 7.41 -2.50 -1.08
CA SER A 241 8.49 -2.01 -0.22
C SER A 241 9.17 -3.22 0.46
N PRO A 242 10.36 -3.04 1.07
CA PRO A 242 11.06 -4.14 1.76
C PRO A 242 10.24 -4.83 2.85
N HIS A 243 9.22 -4.14 3.41
CA HIS A 243 8.39 -4.66 4.48
C HIS A 243 6.97 -5.08 4.02
N ILE A 244 6.70 -5.05 2.72
CA ILE A 244 5.46 -5.57 2.11
C ILE A 244 5.81 -6.70 1.12
N PRO A 245 6.35 -7.82 1.61
CA PRO A 245 6.88 -8.89 0.77
C PRO A 245 5.81 -9.72 0.06
N GLU A 246 4.58 -9.72 0.55
CA GLU A 246 3.47 -10.53 0.05
C GLU A 246 2.20 -9.68 -0.06
N ALA A 247 1.28 -10.06 -0.94
CA ALA A 247 -0.02 -9.37 -1.09
C ALA A 247 -0.79 -9.30 0.25
N LYS A 248 -0.73 -10.35 1.06
CA LYS A 248 -1.36 -10.38 2.39
C LYS A 248 -0.77 -9.36 3.38
N SER A 249 0.46 -8.92 3.17
CA SER A 249 1.08 -7.89 4.03
C SER A 249 0.31 -6.57 3.98
N THR A 250 -0.45 -6.33 2.92
CA THR A 250 -1.30 -5.15 2.76
C THR A 250 -2.43 -5.08 3.79
N PHE A 251 -2.91 -6.21 4.30
CA PHE A 251 -3.92 -6.26 5.38
C PHE A 251 -3.30 -5.92 6.74
N PHE A 252 -2.04 -6.26 6.97
CA PHE A 252 -1.39 -6.08 8.26
C PHE A 252 -0.84 -4.68 8.45
N TYR A 253 -0.43 -4.01 7.37
CA TYR A 253 0.07 -2.64 7.43
C TYR A 253 -0.94 -1.68 8.10
N PRO A 254 -2.20 -1.57 7.67
CA PRO A 254 -3.17 -0.70 8.33
C PRO A 254 -3.57 -1.17 9.73
N ALA A 255 -3.40 -2.47 10.03
CA ALA A 255 -3.77 -3.03 11.33
C ALA A 255 -2.77 -2.74 12.46
N SER A 256 -1.54 -2.32 12.12
CA SER A 256 -0.48 -2.08 13.09
C SER A 256 0.33 -0.80 12.86
N GLY A 257 0.22 -0.19 11.68
CA GLY A 257 1.08 0.91 11.24
C GLY A 257 1.01 2.16 12.14
N ILE A 258 -0.19 2.58 12.56
CA ILE A 258 -0.35 3.74 13.45
C ILE A 258 0.34 3.51 14.80
N LEU A 259 0.15 2.33 15.40
CA LEU A 259 0.85 1.95 16.63
C LEU A 259 2.37 1.86 16.39
N GLY A 260 2.78 1.38 15.22
CA GLY A 260 4.18 1.28 14.81
C GLY A 260 4.91 2.62 14.79
N GLU A 261 4.21 3.72 14.47
CA GLU A 261 4.79 5.07 14.47
C GLU A 261 5.30 5.50 15.85
N LEU A 262 4.73 4.96 16.92
CA LEU A 262 5.19 5.26 18.28
C LEU A 262 6.53 4.62 18.63
N GLY A 263 6.95 3.58 17.90
CA GLY A 263 8.16 2.84 18.23
C GLY A 263 8.13 2.20 19.64
N TYR A 264 6.93 2.01 20.19
CA TYR A 264 6.73 1.56 21.56
C TYR A 264 6.92 0.04 21.73
N MET A 265 6.50 -0.72 20.75
CA MET A 265 6.62 -2.17 20.71
C MET A 265 6.91 -2.63 19.27
N SER A 266 7.38 -3.86 19.13
CA SER A 266 7.62 -4.42 17.79
C SER A 266 6.29 -4.79 17.12
N ILE A 267 6.12 -4.31 15.89
CA ILE A 267 5.02 -4.69 14.99
C ILE A 267 5.49 -5.70 13.92
N GLY A 268 6.64 -6.34 14.11
CA GLY A 268 7.19 -7.31 13.18
C GLY A 268 8.20 -6.77 12.19
N VAL A 269 8.35 -5.46 12.05
CA VAL A 269 9.43 -4.85 11.28
C VAL A 269 10.77 -5.22 11.93
N GLY A 270 11.68 -5.77 11.13
CA GLY A 270 12.93 -6.34 11.63
C GLY A 270 12.89 -7.83 11.96
N TYR A 271 11.73 -8.48 11.73
CA TYR A 271 11.54 -9.92 11.79
C TYR A 271 10.90 -10.42 10.49
N THR A 272 10.64 -11.73 10.38
CA THR A 272 10.15 -12.39 9.16
C THR A 272 8.68 -12.10 8.80
N ILE A 273 7.94 -11.43 9.69
CA ILE A 273 6.50 -11.15 9.57
C ILE A 273 6.21 -9.66 9.83
N PRO A 274 6.70 -8.75 8.97
CA PRO A 274 6.49 -7.32 9.16
C PRO A 274 4.99 -6.98 9.24
N PHE A 275 4.63 -6.11 10.17
CA PHE A 275 3.27 -5.65 10.49
C PHE A 275 2.33 -6.71 11.09
N GLN A 276 2.76 -7.98 11.22
CA GLN A 276 1.89 -9.09 11.62
C GLN A 276 1.98 -9.45 13.09
N MET A 277 2.72 -8.71 13.92
CA MET A 277 2.82 -9.02 15.34
C MET A 277 2.76 -7.78 16.21
N PHE A 278 2.43 -8.01 17.50
CA PHE A 278 2.51 -7.02 18.56
C PHE A 278 3.27 -7.66 19.71
N ALA A 279 4.53 -7.26 19.93
CA ALA A 279 5.40 -7.94 20.86
C ALA A 279 6.36 -7.00 21.61
N ALA A 280 6.62 -7.32 22.89
CA ALA A 280 7.60 -6.67 23.75
C ALA A 280 8.18 -7.67 24.76
N GLU A 281 9.28 -7.30 25.45
CA GLU A 281 9.95 -8.18 26.45
C GLU A 281 9.07 -8.51 27.66
N TRP A 282 8.12 -7.63 28.00
CA TRP A 282 7.31 -7.67 29.22
C TRP A 282 5.91 -8.29 29.01
N ILE A 283 5.55 -8.72 27.81
CA ILE A 283 4.24 -9.31 27.51
C ILE A 283 4.24 -10.81 27.88
N ASP A 284 3.15 -11.27 28.49
CA ASP A 284 2.77 -12.68 28.55
C ASP A 284 1.97 -13.01 27.29
N ALA A 285 2.54 -13.81 26.40
CA ALA A 285 2.00 -14.06 25.07
C ALA A 285 0.66 -14.79 25.12
N ASP A 286 0.50 -15.78 26.01
CA ASP A 286 -0.72 -16.59 26.10
C ASP A 286 -1.86 -15.76 26.68
N ARG A 287 -1.63 -15.05 27.77
CA ARG A 287 -2.62 -14.17 28.40
C ARG A 287 -3.04 -13.03 27.46
N PHE A 288 -2.11 -12.50 26.69
CA PHE A 288 -2.39 -11.43 25.73
C PHE A 288 -3.24 -11.93 24.56
N ALA A 289 -2.92 -13.11 24.01
CA ALA A 289 -3.71 -13.75 22.95
C ALA A 289 -5.12 -14.12 23.43
N GLU A 290 -5.26 -14.66 24.65
CA GLU A 290 -6.56 -14.99 25.25
C GLU A 290 -7.43 -13.74 25.36
N ALA A 291 -6.88 -12.63 25.91
CA ALA A 291 -7.62 -11.39 26.07
C ALA A 291 -8.06 -10.78 24.74
N LEU A 292 -7.18 -10.74 23.73
CA LEU A 292 -7.51 -10.22 22.41
C LEU A 292 -8.55 -11.08 21.67
N ASN A 293 -8.43 -12.41 21.71
CA ASN A 293 -9.42 -13.32 21.12
C ASN A 293 -10.76 -13.27 21.87
N GLY A 294 -10.74 -12.98 23.19
CA GLY A 294 -11.94 -12.75 23.99
C GLY A 294 -12.80 -11.58 23.52
N LEU A 295 -12.22 -10.61 22.79
CA LEU A 295 -12.97 -9.51 22.18
C LEU A 295 -13.79 -9.96 20.97
N SER A 296 -13.53 -11.15 20.41
CA SER A 296 -14.24 -11.72 19.25
C SER A 296 -14.29 -10.77 18.06
N LEU A 297 -13.18 -10.10 17.75
CA LEU A 297 -13.09 -9.16 16.62
C LEU A 297 -13.35 -9.89 15.31
N PRO A 298 -14.27 -9.42 14.45
CA PRO A 298 -14.59 -10.09 13.20
C PRO A 298 -13.35 -10.23 12.28
N GLY A 299 -13.19 -11.41 11.68
CA GLY A 299 -12.20 -11.66 10.63
C GLY A 299 -10.74 -11.72 11.08
N VAL A 300 -10.45 -11.67 12.38
CA VAL A 300 -9.09 -11.74 12.90
C VAL A 300 -8.94 -12.75 14.04
N ILE A 301 -7.75 -13.35 14.14
CA ILE A 301 -7.36 -14.26 15.22
C ILE A 301 -5.95 -13.88 15.68
N PHE A 302 -5.71 -13.98 16.97
CA PHE A 302 -4.41 -13.71 17.58
C PHE A 302 -3.79 -15.01 18.13
N ARG A 303 -2.58 -15.32 17.68
CA ARG A 303 -1.81 -16.49 18.13
C ARG A 303 -0.65 -16.04 18.99
N PRO A 304 -0.37 -16.68 20.15
CA PRO A 304 0.85 -16.42 20.90
C PRO A 304 2.10 -16.58 20.06
N ILE A 305 3.07 -15.66 20.18
CA ILE A 305 4.35 -15.72 19.47
C ILE A 305 5.50 -15.32 20.38
N HIS A 306 6.65 -15.96 20.15
CA HIS A 306 7.94 -15.57 20.67
C HIS A 306 8.87 -15.29 19.50
N ALA A 307 9.52 -14.13 19.49
CA ALA A 307 10.33 -13.68 18.35
C ALA A 307 11.63 -13.03 18.82
N ARG A 308 12.64 -13.08 17.97
CA ARG A 308 13.90 -12.37 18.18
C ARG A 308 14.25 -11.57 16.94
N PRO A 309 13.90 -10.28 16.87
CA PRO A 309 14.14 -9.44 15.72
C PRO A 309 15.62 -9.35 15.34
N PHE A 310 15.89 -9.28 14.05
CA PHE A 310 17.24 -9.14 13.48
C PHE A 310 17.70 -7.69 13.51
N TYR A 311 16.77 -6.74 13.39
CA TYR A 311 16.98 -5.29 13.46
C TYR A 311 15.73 -4.60 14.00
N SER A 312 15.74 -3.27 14.10
CA SER A 312 14.64 -2.45 14.59
C SER A 312 14.31 -2.72 16.07
N ILE A 313 13.05 -2.51 16.47
CA ILE A 313 12.62 -2.58 17.87
C ILE A 313 12.79 -3.99 18.43
N GLY A 314 13.53 -4.09 19.53
CA GLY A 314 13.81 -5.36 20.18
C GLY A 314 14.93 -6.18 19.53
N GLN A 315 15.76 -5.58 18.68
CA GLN A 315 16.90 -6.26 18.04
C GLN A 315 17.70 -7.08 19.04
N GLY A 316 17.86 -8.37 18.74
CA GLY A 316 18.65 -9.32 19.53
C GLY A 316 18.02 -9.76 20.86
N LYS A 317 16.88 -9.19 21.26
CA LYS A 317 16.13 -9.55 22.47
C LYS A 317 15.04 -10.56 22.14
N THR A 318 14.67 -11.38 23.13
CA THR A 318 13.49 -12.23 23.00
C THR A 318 12.25 -11.42 23.35
N LEU A 319 11.36 -11.27 22.37
CA LEU A 319 10.07 -10.62 22.53
C LEU A 319 8.96 -11.67 22.62
N HIS A 320 7.94 -11.34 23.38
CA HIS A 320 6.74 -12.15 23.57
C HIS A 320 5.53 -11.33 23.17
N GLY A 321 4.50 -11.95 22.63
CA GLY A 321 3.31 -11.23 22.20
C GLY A 321 2.38 -12.06 21.34
N VAL A 322 1.72 -11.42 20.38
CA VAL A 322 0.78 -12.10 19.48
C VAL A 322 1.14 -11.87 18.02
N GLN A 323 0.90 -12.91 17.21
CA GLN A 323 0.81 -12.80 15.77
C GLN A 323 -0.65 -12.59 15.38
N LEU A 324 -0.91 -11.56 14.57
CA LEU A 324 -2.20 -11.29 13.95
C LEU A 324 -2.38 -12.18 12.72
N HIS A 325 -3.53 -12.84 12.63
CA HIS A 325 -3.99 -13.53 11.44
C HIS A 325 -5.29 -12.88 10.96
N VAL A 326 -5.32 -12.42 9.71
CA VAL A 326 -6.53 -11.96 9.04
C VAL A 326 -7.11 -13.17 8.30
N VAL A 327 -8.21 -13.72 8.82
CA VAL A 327 -8.85 -14.95 8.33
C VAL A 327 -10.06 -14.64 7.45
N ASP A 328 -10.66 -13.47 7.61
CA ASP A 328 -11.71 -12.93 6.73
C ASP A 328 -11.45 -11.43 6.51
N PRO A 329 -10.73 -11.06 5.44
CA PRO A 329 -10.42 -9.66 5.17
C PRO A 329 -11.66 -8.79 4.94
N ALA A 330 -12.75 -9.36 4.45
CA ALA A 330 -13.98 -8.60 4.20
C ALA A 330 -14.65 -8.17 5.51
N ALA A 331 -14.68 -9.06 6.51
CA ALA A 331 -15.29 -8.81 7.81
C ALA A 331 -14.40 -7.97 8.75
N ALA A 332 -13.06 -8.02 8.58
CA ALA A 332 -12.11 -7.37 9.46
C ALA A 332 -12.14 -5.84 9.33
N ALA A 333 -12.32 -5.12 10.43
CA ALA A 333 -12.05 -3.68 10.53
C ALA A 333 -10.54 -3.49 10.80
N LEU A 334 -9.74 -3.53 9.73
CA LEU A 334 -8.29 -3.64 9.80
C LEU A 334 -7.65 -2.52 10.62
N SER A 335 -8.02 -1.27 10.35
CA SER A 335 -7.41 -0.12 11.01
C SER A 335 -7.74 0.02 12.50
N GLU A 336 -8.79 -0.67 12.95
CA GLU A 336 -9.24 -0.64 14.35
C GLU A 336 -8.45 -1.61 15.25
N VAL A 337 -7.85 -2.67 14.68
CA VAL A 337 -7.15 -3.74 15.41
C VAL A 337 -6.12 -3.19 16.39
N GLN A 338 -5.29 -2.24 15.96
CA GLN A 338 -4.24 -1.65 16.78
C GLN A 338 -4.76 -0.90 18.02
N PHE A 339 -5.95 -0.31 17.95
CA PHE A 339 -6.57 0.36 19.10
C PHE A 339 -7.06 -0.66 20.13
N TYR A 340 -7.62 -1.79 19.70
CA TYR A 340 -7.96 -2.90 20.60
C TYR A 340 -6.70 -3.51 21.23
N VAL A 341 -5.60 -3.63 20.49
CA VAL A 341 -4.30 -4.04 21.03
C VAL A 341 -3.83 -3.08 22.12
N MET A 342 -3.87 -1.76 21.88
CA MET A 342 -3.52 -0.74 22.89
C MET A 342 -4.45 -0.77 24.10
N GLN A 343 -5.74 -1.02 23.92
CA GLN A 343 -6.71 -1.18 25.01
C GLN A 343 -6.36 -2.37 25.89
N VAL A 344 -6.14 -3.55 25.31
CA VAL A 344 -5.81 -4.78 26.06
C VAL A 344 -4.45 -4.64 26.77
N ILE A 345 -3.48 -3.93 26.18
CA ILE A 345 -2.23 -3.60 26.86
C ILE A 345 -2.52 -2.81 28.15
N ALA A 346 -3.34 -1.77 28.08
CA ALA A 346 -3.65 -0.95 29.26
C ALA A 346 -4.45 -1.73 30.33
N GLU A 347 -5.28 -2.70 29.92
CA GLU A 347 -6.03 -3.57 30.84
C GLU A 347 -5.15 -4.59 31.53
N LEU A 348 -4.26 -5.26 30.81
CA LEU A 348 -3.41 -6.31 31.36
C LEU A 348 -2.17 -5.76 32.05
N TYR A 349 -1.67 -4.62 31.61
CA TYR A 349 -0.44 -3.99 32.04
C TYR A 349 -0.66 -2.47 32.27
N PRO A 350 -1.38 -2.07 33.34
CA PRO A 350 -1.73 -0.66 33.59
C PRO A 350 -0.52 0.27 33.61
N ASP A 351 0.62 -0.23 34.10
CA ASP A 351 1.89 0.51 34.13
C ASP A 351 2.61 0.54 32.78
N ARG A 352 1.94 0.11 31.69
CA ARG A 352 2.45 0.03 30.34
C ARG A 352 1.46 0.59 29.32
N ALA A 353 0.49 1.40 29.74
CA ALA A 353 -0.42 2.08 28.83
C ALA A 353 0.36 2.87 27.77
N VAL A 354 0.03 2.64 26.48
CA VAL A 354 0.91 3.01 25.36
C VAL A 354 1.25 4.50 25.36
N PHE A 355 0.26 5.39 25.40
CA PHE A 355 0.51 6.84 25.35
C PHE A 355 1.16 7.44 26.61
N ALA A 356 1.09 6.74 27.74
CA ALA A 356 1.76 7.16 28.96
C ALA A 356 3.27 6.85 28.94
N HIS A 357 3.70 5.89 28.11
CA HIS A 357 5.08 5.39 28.10
C HIS A 357 5.78 5.49 26.74
N ALA A 358 5.05 5.77 25.66
CA ALA A 358 5.66 6.01 24.35
C ALA A 358 6.42 7.34 24.33
N ASP A 359 7.44 7.43 23.49
CA ASP A 359 8.19 8.66 23.27
C ASP A 359 7.28 9.75 22.65
N SER A 360 7.03 10.81 23.42
CA SER A 360 6.18 11.92 23.01
C SER A 360 6.69 12.67 21.76
N SER A 361 7.97 12.57 21.43
CA SER A 361 8.53 13.13 20.20
C SER A 361 7.93 12.50 18.94
N ARG A 362 7.38 11.29 19.05
CA ARG A 362 6.72 10.55 17.97
C ARG A 362 5.23 10.84 17.83
N PHE A 363 4.62 11.54 18.78
CA PHE A 363 3.17 11.82 18.75
C PHE A 363 2.75 12.61 17.52
N ARG A 364 3.59 13.56 17.07
CA ARG A 364 3.29 14.33 15.86
C ARG A 364 3.15 13.45 14.62
N MET A 365 4.03 12.46 14.45
CA MET A 365 3.95 11.52 13.32
C MET A 365 2.69 10.65 13.42
N LEU A 366 2.40 10.10 14.59
CA LEU A 366 1.16 9.34 14.81
C LEU A 366 -0.08 10.19 14.48
N ASP A 367 -0.16 11.44 14.97
CA ASP A 367 -1.28 12.35 14.73
C ASP A 367 -1.44 12.64 13.22
N GLN A 368 -0.34 12.82 12.50
CA GLN A 368 -0.35 13.00 11.05
C GLN A 368 -0.84 11.74 10.32
N VAL A 369 -0.38 10.55 10.70
CA VAL A 369 -0.83 9.28 10.10
C VAL A 369 -2.31 9.03 10.42
N ALA A 370 -2.75 9.28 11.65
CA ALA A 370 -4.17 9.17 12.04
C ALA A 370 -5.05 10.26 11.39
N GLY A 371 -4.44 11.38 10.95
CA GLY A 371 -5.11 12.52 10.33
C GLY A 371 -5.66 13.55 11.33
N SER A 372 -5.43 13.36 12.62
CA SER A 372 -5.86 14.26 13.70
C SER A 372 -5.20 13.87 15.02
N ASP A 373 -5.06 14.80 15.95
CA ASP A 373 -4.61 14.51 17.32
C ASP A 373 -5.76 14.10 18.26
N TYR A 374 -6.99 14.20 17.78
CA TYR A 374 -8.18 13.80 18.56
C TYR A 374 -8.12 12.36 19.04
N VAL A 375 -7.73 11.44 18.13
CA VAL A 375 -7.64 10.00 18.41
C VAL A 375 -6.72 9.75 19.58
N ARG A 376 -5.49 10.27 19.55
CA ARG A 376 -4.51 10.12 20.63
C ARG A 376 -4.99 10.76 21.91
N LYS A 377 -5.44 12.01 21.88
CA LYS A 377 -5.91 12.74 23.06
C LYS A 377 -7.09 12.05 23.73
N LYS A 378 -8.09 11.67 22.95
CA LYS A 378 -9.30 11.07 23.49
C LYS A 378 -9.09 9.63 23.98
N PHE A 379 -8.36 8.82 23.20
CA PHE A 379 -8.03 7.45 23.58
C PHE A 379 -7.21 7.39 24.88
N SER A 380 -6.24 8.30 25.06
CA SER A 380 -5.37 8.29 26.25
C SER A 380 -6.10 8.63 27.57
N GLU A 381 -7.34 9.16 27.54
CA GLU A 381 -8.10 9.43 28.77
C GLU A 381 -8.48 8.13 29.52
N ARG A 382 -8.91 7.10 28.79
CA ARG A 382 -9.37 5.82 29.38
C ARG A 382 -8.78 4.58 28.71
N ASN A 383 -8.02 4.73 27.65
CA ASN A 383 -7.50 3.64 26.80
C ASN A 383 -8.61 2.68 26.29
N ARG A 384 -9.73 3.23 25.83
CA ARG A 384 -10.87 2.46 25.33
C ARG A 384 -11.18 2.85 23.87
N PHE A 385 -11.27 1.86 22.99
CA PHE A 385 -11.61 2.13 21.60
C PHE A 385 -13.02 2.73 21.44
N GLU A 386 -13.96 2.35 22.30
CA GLU A 386 -15.32 2.91 22.30
C GLU A 386 -15.35 4.44 22.35
N ASP A 387 -14.37 5.08 23.01
CA ASP A 387 -14.29 6.54 23.14
C ASP A 387 -13.92 7.25 21.84
N ILE A 388 -13.29 6.55 20.91
CA ILE A 388 -12.89 7.10 19.61
C ILE A 388 -13.62 6.45 18.43
N GLN A 389 -14.38 5.38 18.65
CA GLN A 389 -14.99 4.58 17.58
C GLN A 389 -15.87 5.42 16.65
N SER A 390 -16.76 6.24 17.22
CA SER A 390 -17.63 7.10 16.43
C SER A 390 -16.86 8.12 15.60
N TYR A 391 -15.78 8.67 16.18
CA TYR A 391 -14.90 9.58 15.46
C TYR A 391 -14.11 8.84 14.36
N TRP A 392 -13.59 7.63 14.66
CA TRP A 392 -12.83 6.84 13.69
C TRP A 392 -13.66 6.46 12.47
N ARG A 393 -14.95 6.25 12.65
CA ARG A 393 -15.89 5.83 11.59
C ARG A 393 -16.67 6.98 10.94
N LYS A 394 -16.51 8.22 11.41
CA LYS A 394 -17.38 9.36 11.07
C LYS A 394 -17.47 9.70 9.58
N ASP A 395 -16.42 9.41 8.81
CA ASP A 395 -16.28 9.90 7.44
C ASP A 395 -16.51 8.83 6.36
N ALA A 396 -16.57 7.55 6.72
CA ALA A 396 -16.57 6.44 5.77
C ALA A 396 -17.73 6.51 4.76
N ASP A 397 -18.97 6.69 5.24
CA ASP A 397 -20.16 6.73 4.36
C ASP A 397 -20.18 8.00 3.49
N ARG A 398 -19.82 9.14 4.07
CA ARG A 398 -19.71 10.40 3.32
C ARG A 398 -18.67 10.32 2.22
N PHE A 399 -17.50 9.74 2.52
CA PHE A 399 -16.45 9.58 1.53
C PHE A 399 -16.86 8.57 0.44
N ARG A 400 -17.53 7.47 0.82
CA ARG A 400 -18.06 6.49 -0.15
C ARG A 400 -18.94 7.15 -1.18
N ALA A 401 -19.89 7.99 -0.76
CA ALA A 401 -20.80 8.69 -1.67
C ALA A 401 -20.08 9.64 -2.64
N VAL A 402 -18.93 10.19 -2.26
CA VAL A 402 -18.09 11.00 -3.15
C VAL A 402 -17.29 10.08 -4.08
N ALA A 403 -16.67 9.04 -3.55
CA ALA A 403 -15.80 8.11 -4.27
C ALA A 403 -16.53 7.35 -5.39
N GLU A 404 -17.80 7.00 -5.18
CA GLU A 404 -18.64 6.28 -6.16
C GLU A 404 -18.75 6.99 -7.52
N LYS A 405 -18.61 8.32 -7.56
CA LYS A 405 -18.60 9.09 -8.82
C LYS A 405 -17.41 8.77 -9.71
N TYR A 406 -16.35 8.24 -9.11
CA TYR A 406 -15.04 7.99 -9.75
C TYR A 406 -14.76 6.50 -9.95
N TYR A 407 -15.70 5.62 -9.60
CA TYR A 407 -15.53 4.18 -9.80
C TYR A 407 -15.46 3.82 -11.28
N LEU A 408 -14.34 3.24 -11.68
CA LEU A 408 -14.13 2.65 -12.99
C LEU A 408 -14.60 1.20 -13.05
N TYR A 409 -14.64 0.54 -11.90
CA TYR A 409 -14.89 -0.90 -11.77
C TYR A 409 -16.12 -1.16 -10.87
N LYS A 410 -16.82 -2.28 -11.15
CA LYS A 410 -18.03 -2.71 -10.44
C LYS A 410 -17.77 -3.90 -9.55
#